data_4beb0a475e45c190eba0da16ba32c220
#
_entry.id   4beb0a475e45c190eba0da16ba32c220
#
_cell.length_a   1.000
_cell.length_b   1.000
_cell.length_c   1.000
_cell.angle_alpha   90.00
_cell.angle_beta   90.00
_cell.angle_gamma   90.00
#
_symmetry.space_group_name_H-M   'P 1'
#
loop_
_entity.id
_entity.type
_entity.pdbx_description
1 polymer ?
#
loop_
_entity_poly.entity_id
_entity_poly.type
_entity_poly.pdbx_seq_one_letter_code
_entity_poly.pdbx_strand_id
1 'polypeptide(L)'
;SRGLGDVYKRQTRVSSSYDNRDNRGGRPSYGNNNNRYGNGGGRGGYNNNRRPNNNRRTGDYNPNAKYNFQKQLKYKEVLADPNEPIRLNKFLSNAGVCSRREADEFIQEGVVQVNGQIVTELGTKITRQDTVLFKDQPVQIESKVYIVLNKPKNCVTTSDDPQERLTVMDLVKNACQERIYPVGRLDRNTTGVLLLTNDGDLASKLTHPSFKKKKIYHVWLDKNVSIEDMEKIANGLELEDGEIHADAISYASEDDKSQVGIEIHSGRNRIVRRIFESLGYHVVKLDRVYFAGLTKKNLGRGKWRYLNEREVNALRMGAFE
;
A
#
# COMPACT_ATOMS: atom_id res chain seq x y z
N SER A 1 -15.57 -15.56 8.14
CA SER A 1 -14.12 -15.34 7.94
C SER A 1 -13.71 -16.08 6.67
N ARG A 2 -13.23 -15.37 5.66
CA ARG A 2 -12.72 -15.99 4.44
C ARG A 2 -11.34 -16.56 4.75
N GLY A 3 -11.17 -17.88 4.56
CA GLY A 3 -9.92 -18.55 4.90
C GLY A 3 -8.71 -18.05 4.10
N LEU A 4 -7.53 -18.29 4.63
CA LEU A 4 -6.24 -17.88 4.08
C LEU A 4 -6.08 -18.28 2.59
N GLY A 5 -6.56 -19.48 2.22
CA GLY A 5 -6.53 -20.01 0.87
C GLY A 5 -7.30 -19.17 -0.17
N ASP A 6 -8.40 -18.49 0.23
CA ASP A 6 -9.18 -17.66 -0.68
C ASP A 6 -8.48 -16.35 -1.04
N VAL A 7 -7.70 -15.79 -0.12
CA VAL A 7 -6.91 -14.58 -0.36
C VAL A 7 -5.80 -14.87 -1.39
N TYR A 8 -5.16 -16.03 -1.30
CA TYR A 8 -4.13 -16.45 -2.26
C TYR A 8 -4.70 -16.76 -3.63
N LYS A 9 -5.72 -17.62 -3.71
CA LYS A 9 -6.34 -18.03 -4.97
C LYS A 9 -6.89 -16.84 -5.77
N ARG A 10 -7.37 -15.80 -5.12
CA ARG A 10 -7.87 -14.59 -5.79
C ARG A 10 -6.77 -13.68 -6.31
N GLN A 11 -5.61 -13.63 -5.66
CA GLN A 11 -4.51 -12.76 -6.08
C GLN A 11 -3.59 -13.41 -7.13
N THR A 12 -3.41 -14.73 -7.08
CA THR A 12 -2.61 -15.45 -8.06
C THR A 12 -3.28 -15.56 -9.43
N ARG A 13 -4.63 -15.66 -9.49
CA ARG A 13 -5.36 -15.68 -10.77
C ARG A 13 -5.21 -14.40 -11.59
N VAL A 14 -4.92 -13.26 -10.96
CA VAL A 14 -4.73 -11.98 -11.67
C VAL A 14 -3.29 -11.84 -12.20
N SER A 15 -2.30 -12.50 -11.57
CA SER A 15 -0.90 -12.42 -12.02
C SER A 15 -0.57 -13.39 -13.18
N SER A 16 -1.30 -14.48 -13.32
CA SER A 16 -1.06 -15.46 -14.39
C SER A 16 -1.62 -15.07 -15.75
N SER A 17 -2.54 -14.10 -15.81
CA SER A 17 -3.13 -13.64 -17.09
C SER A 17 -2.33 -12.56 -17.80
N TYR A 18 -1.25 -12.03 -17.20
CA TYR A 18 -0.42 -10.97 -17.79
C TYR A 18 0.94 -11.42 -18.31
N ASP A 19 1.37 -12.67 -18.04
CA ASP A 19 2.71 -13.15 -18.45
C ASP A 19 2.72 -13.89 -19.82
N ASN A 20 1.58 -13.93 -20.57
CA ASN A 20 1.50 -14.69 -21.82
C ASN A 20 1.07 -13.87 -23.06
N ARG A 21 1.55 -12.64 -23.21
CA ARG A 21 1.41 -11.88 -24.46
C ARG A 21 2.69 -11.14 -24.82
N ASP A 22 3.70 -11.89 -25.19
CA ASP A 22 4.74 -11.44 -26.09
C ASP A 22 5.32 -12.67 -26.78
N ASN A 23 4.80 -13.00 -27.94
CA ASN A 23 5.51 -13.47 -29.10
C ASN A 23 4.54 -14.12 -30.12
N ARG A 24 4.21 -13.40 -31.19
CA ARG A 24 4.16 -13.90 -32.56
C ARG A 24 3.74 -12.78 -33.50
N GLY A 25 4.70 -12.37 -34.30
CA GLY A 25 4.47 -11.52 -35.44
C GLY A 25 3.73 -12.26 -36.56
N GLY A 26 2.89 -11.54 -37.27
CA GLY A 26 2.21 -12.03 -38.50
C GLY A 26 1.62 -10.84 -39.24
N ARG A 27 2.12 -10.63 -40.45
CA ARG A 27 1.88 -9.52 -41.38
C ARG A 27 0.44 -9.46 -41.93
N PRO A 28 0.02 -8.36 -42.54
CA PRO A 28 -1.34 -8.01 -42.88
C PRO A 28 -1.79 -8.57 -44.23
N SER A 29 -3.08 -8.80 -44.39
CA SER A 29 -3.71 -9.03 -45.68
C SER A 29 -4.76 -7.96 -45.96
N TYR A 30 -4.57 -7.27 -47.04
CA TYR A 30 -5.51 -6.38 -47.69
C TYR A 30 -6.68 -7.15 -48.31
N GLY A 31 -7.88 -6.62 -48.20
CA GLY A 31 -9.04 -7.11 -48.90
C GLY A 31 -10.11 -6.04 -49.02
N ASN A 32 -10.21 -5.51 -50.19
CA ASN A 32 -11.06 -4.42 -50.67
C ASN A 32 -12.47 -4.99 -51.03
N ASN A 33 -13.50 -4.24 -50.88
CA ASN A 33 -14.52 -3.88 -51.90
C ASN A 33 -16.00 -3.86 -51.46
N ASN A 34 -16.54 -2.67 -51.59
CA ASN A 34 -17.65 -2.23 -52.44
C ASN A 34 -19.12 -2.64 -52.13
N ASN A 35 -19.85 -1.55 -51.88
CA ASN A 35 -21.11 -1.15 -52.52
C ASN A 35 -22.36 -2.10 -52.54
N ARG A 36 -23.51 -1.68 -52.05
CA ARG A 36 -24.57 -1.11 -52.89
C ARG A 36 -25.85 -0.77 -52.12
N TYR A 37 -26.46 0.28 -52.59
CA TYR A 37 -27.76 0.84 -52.35
C TYR A 37 -28.94 -0.14 -52.29
N GLY A 38 -29.96 0.20 -51.50
CA GLY A 38 -31.28 -0.41 -51.55
C GLY A 38 -32.31 0.43 -50.78
N ASN A 39 -33.08 1.18 -51.52
CA ASN A 39 -34.20 2.02 -51.11
C ASN A 39 -35.45 1.14 -50.93
N GLY A 40 -36.35 1.44 -49.96
CA GLY A 40 -37.65 0.79 -49.89
C GLY A 40 -38.46 1.19 -48.66
N GLY A 41 -39.42 2.07 -48.83
CA GLY A 41 -40.31 2.57 -47.79
C GLY A 41 -41.42 1.59 -47.42
N GLY A 42 -42.04 1.82 -46.26
CA GLY A 42 -43.25 1.11 -45.82
C GLY A 42 -43.79 1.68 -44.51
N ARG A 43 -44.99 2.25 -44.63
CA ARG A 43 -45.80 2.90 -43.60
C ARG A 43 -46.36 1.96 -42.53
N GLY A 44 -46.51 2.52 -41.34
CA GLY A 44 -47.76 2.33 -40.55
C GLY A 44 -47.65 1.49 -39.30
N GLY A 45 -47.98 2.05 -38.15
CA GLY A 45 -48.38 1.28 -36.99
C GLY A 45 -48.12 1.97 -35.64
N TYR A 46 -49.00 2.83 -35.21
CA TYR A 46 -49.12 3.32 -33.85
C TYR A 46 -49.33 2.14 -32.91
N ASN A 47 -48.52 2.04 -31.85
CA ASN A 47 -49.04 1.53 -30.58
C ASN A 47 -48.25 2.13 -29.38
N ASN A 48 -48.96 3.02 -28.72
CA ASN A 48 -48.61 3.63 -27.45
C ASN A 48 -48.81 2.58 -26.34
N ASN A 49 -47.71 2.11 -25.72
CA ASN A 49 -47.76 1.60 -24.37
C ASN A 49 -46.46 1.92 -23.65
N ARG A 50 -46.37 3.19 -23.25
CA ARG A 50 -45.33 3.60 -22.28
C ARG A 50 -45.76 3.18 -20.88
N ARG A 51 -45.24 2.05 -20.40
CA ARG A 51 -45.18 1.81 -18.96
C ARG A 51 -44.14 2.73 -18.36
N PRO A 52 -44.42 3.47 -17.28
CA PRO A 52 -43.40 4.28 -16.60
C PRO A 52 -42.43 3.33 -15.90
N ASN A 53 -41.22 3.24 -16.45
CA ASN A 53 -40.11 2.53 -15.80
C ASN A 53 -39.60 3.41 -14.65
N ASN A 54 -40.15 3.18 -13.45
CA ASN A 54 -39.83 3.87 -12.23
C ASN A 54 -38.53 3.31 -11.62
N ASN A 55 -37.47 3.26 -12.41
CA ASN A 55 -36.13 3.03 -11.91
C ASN A 55 -35.47 4.39 -11.65
N ARG A 56 -35.78 4.99 -10.51
CA ARG A 56 -34.95 6.02 -9.92
C ARG A 56 -33.62 5.37 -9.53
N ARG A 57 -32.71 5.25 -10.49
CA ARG A 57 -31.29 5.04 -10.21
C ARG A 57 -30.83 6.29 -9.49
N THR A 58 -30.51 6.15 -8.21
CA THR A 58 -29.75 7.14 -7.49
C THR A 58 -28.52 7.47 -8.35
N GLY A 59 -28.32 8.76 -8.66
CA GLY A 59 -27.39 9.25 -9.69
C GLY A 59 -25.91 9.00 -9.47
N ASP A 60 -25.52 8.15 -8.53
CA ASP A 60 -24.12 7.93 -8.11
C ASP A 60 -23.49 6.61 -8.58
N TYR A 61 -24.26 5.74 -9.24
CA TYR A 61 -23.70 4.48 -9.74
C TYR A 61 -23.55 4.49 -11.26
N ASN A 62 -22.36 4.82 -11.74
CA ASN A 62 -21.97 4.61 -13.13
C ASN A 62 -21.15 3.32 -13.24
N PRO A 63 -21.70 2.21 -13.78
CA PRO A 63 -20.97 0.95 -13.90
C PRO A 63 -19.76 1.02 -14.85
N ASN A 64 -19.70 2.08 -15.69
CA ASN A 64 -18.61 2.32 -16.63
C ASN A 64 -17.66 3.43 -16.16
N ALA A 65 -17.82 3.96 -14.94
CA ALA A 65 -16.90 4.93 -14.41
C ALA A 65 -15.53 4.26 -14.23
N LYS A 66 -14.59 4.58 -15.10
CA LYS A 66 -13.17 4.26 -14.91
C LYS A 66 -12.70 5.09 -13.73
N TYR A 67 -12.64 4.48 -12.55
CA TYR A 67 -12.04 5.12 -11.40
C TYR A 67 -10.58 5.47 -11.74
N ASN A 68 -10.25 6.74 -11.76
CA ASN A 68 -8.88 7.17 -11.89
C ASN A 68 -8.19 6.97 -10.54
N PHE A 69 -7.59 5.81 -10.34
CA PHE A 69 -6.85 5.45 -9.12
C PHE A 69 -5.62 6.34 -8.85
N GLN A 70 -5.26 7.19 -9.78
CA GLN A 70 -4.15 8.14 -9.66
C GLN A 70 -4.60 9.56 -9.31
N LYS A 71 -5.90 9.80 -9.18
CA LYS A 71 -6.39 11.10 -8.73
C LYS A 71 -6.20 11.20 -7.22
N GLN A 72 -5.42 12.17 -6.78
CA GLN A 72 -5.25 12.47 -5.36
C GLN A 72 -6.59 12.78 -4.70
N LEU A 73 -6.90 12.06 -3.64
CA LEU A 73 -8.11 12.26 -2.85
C LEU A 73 -7.80 13.17 -1.67
N LYS A 74 -8.71 14.12 -1.41
CA LYS A 74 -8.72 14.86 -0.16
C LYS A 74 -9.52 14.03 0.85
N TYR A 75 -8.83 13.50 1.84
CA TYR A 75 -9.46 12.71 2.91
C TYR A 75 -10.06 13.65 3.95
N LYS A 76 -11.21 13.26 4.51
CA LYS A 76 -11.76 13.99 5.65
C LYS A 76 -10.73 14.01 6.78
N GLU A 77 -10.31 15.21 7.16
CA GLU A 77 -9.49 15.35 8.34
C GLU A 77 -10.33 14.95 9.55
N VAL A 78 -9.79 14.07 10.38
CA VAL A 78 -10.30 13.92 11.73
C VAL A 78 -9.88 15.21 12.43
N LEU A 79 -10.85 16.05 12.77
CA LEU A 79 -10.61 17.28 13.54
C LEU A 79 -9.98 16.86 14.86
N ALA A 80 -8.65 16.85 14.90
CA ALA A 80 -7.94 16.74 16.17
C ALA A 80 -8.23 18.03 16.98
N ASP A 81 -8.34 17.90 18.27
CA ASP A 81 -8.52 19.03 19.17
C ASP A 81 -7.49 20.12 18.84
N PRO A 82 -7.90 21.36 18.50
CA PRO A 82 -6.97 22.43 18.20
C PRO A 82 -6.05 22.79 19.37
N ASN A 83 -6.41 22.44 20.58
CA ASN A 83 -5.62 22.66 21.80
C ASN A 83 -4.71 21.47 22.15
N GLU A 84 -4.78 20.34 21.41
CA GLU A 84 -3.92 19.21 21.67
C GLU A 84 -2.46 19.59 21.45
N PRO A 85 -1.58 19.46 22.48
CA PRO A 85 -0.19 19.85 22.37
C PRO A 85 0.58 18.88 21.48
N ILE A 86 1.27 19.43 20.47
CA ILE A 86 2.11 18.70 19.52
C ILE A 86 3.57 19.10 19.75
N ARG A 87 4.50 18.15 19.74
CA ARG A 87 5.93 18.48 19.76
C ARG A 87 6.31 19.23 18.49
N LEU A 88 7.10 20.31 18.64
CA LEU A 88 7.49 21.18 17.53
C LEU A 88 8.20 20.42 16.39
N ASN A 89 9.09 19.46 16.70
CA ASN A 89 9.73 18.61 15.70
C ASN A 89 8.71 17.74 14.93
N LYS A 90 7.66 17.24 15.61
CA LYS A 90 6.57 16.51 14.97
C LYS A 90 5.74 17.42 14.05
N PHE A 91 5.49 18.64 14.47
CA PHE A 91 4.78 19.64 13.67
C PHE A 91 5.54 19.95 12.37
N LEU A 92 6.84 20.29 12.44
CA LEU A 92 7.70 20.54 11.27
C LEU A 92 7.74 19.35 10.32
N SER A 93 7.83 18.13 10.85
CA SER A 93 7.79 16.92 10.04
C SER A 93 6.43 16.67 9.37
N ASN A 94 5.32 16.98 10.05
CA ASN A 94 3.96 16.87 9.51
C ASN A 94 3.66 17.97 8.47
N ALA A 95 4.40 19.06 8.50
CA ALA A 95 4.37 20.15 7.54
C ALA A 95 5.27 19.90 6.32
N GLY A 96 5.90 18.73 6.23
CA GLY A 96 6.73 18.36 5.09
C GLY A 96 8.09 19.03 5.02
N VAL A 97 8.47 19.86 6.02
CA VAL A 97 9.72 20.62 6.01
C VAL A 97 10.94 19.71 6.03
N CYS A 98 10.94 18.70 6.94
CA CYS A 98 12.10 17.84 7.18
C CYS A 98 11.70 16.57 7.95
N SER A 99 12.65 15.69 8.25
CA SER A 99 12.44 14.59 9.20
C SER A 99 12.40 15.11 10.64
N ARG A 100 11.91 14.31 11.60
CA ARG A 100 11.88 14.72 13.03
C ARG A 100 13.28 14.95 13.60
N ARG A 101 14.31 14.21 13.15
CA ARG A 101 15.70 14.37 13.58
C ARG A 101 16.30 15.66 13.03
N GLU A 102 16.16 15.91 11.75
CA GLU A 102 16.57 17.19 11.14
C GLU A 102 15.82 18.37 11.77
N ALA A 103 14.55 18.20 12.14
CA ALA A 103 13.80 19.23 12.85
C ALA A 103 14.43 19.57 14.22
N ASP A 104 14.91 18.56 14.95
CA ASP A 104 15.60 18.76 16.21
C ASP A 104 16.91 19.55 16.01
N GLU A 105 17.67 19.26 14.95
CA GLU A 105 18.87 20.02 14.55
C GLU A 105 18.53 21.47 14.21
N PHE A 106 17.52 21.71 13.38
CA PHE A 106 17.08 23.07 13.02
C PHE A 106 16.53 23.87 14.20
N ILE A 107 15.86 23.23 15.16
CA ILE A 107 15.42 23.87 16.39
C ILE A 107 16.65 24.35 17.19
N GLN A 108 17.67 23.50 17.36
CA GLN A 108 18.91 23.87 18.07
C GLN A 108 19.69 24.96 17.35
N GLU A 109 19.66 24.99 16.02
CA GLU A 109 20.28 26.05 15.20
C GLU A 109 19.57 27.41 15.33
N GLY A 110 18.37 27.46 15.94
CA GLY A 110 17.60 28.68 16.15
C GLY A 110 16.91 29.24 14.89
N VAL A 111 16.70 28.41 13.87
CA VAL A 111 16.02 28.82 12.62
C VAL A 111 14.50 28.61 12.66
N VAL A 112 13.97 28.22 13.82
CA VAL A 112 12.53 28.00 14.05
C VAL A 112 12.00 29.05 15.04
N GLN A 113 10.91 29.70 14.69
CA GLN A 113 10.22 30.64 15.55
C GLN A 113 8.79 30.17 15.84
N VAL A 114 8.33 30.41 17.05
CA VAL A 114 6.95 30.17 17.49
C VAL A 114 6.39 31.46 18.06
N ASN A 115 5.31 31.98 17.51
CA ASN A 115 4.69 33.25 17.91
C ASN A 115 5.68 34.41 17.94
N GLY A 116 6.63 34.47 17.00
CA GLY A 116 7.64 35.53 16.88
C GLY A 116 8.85 35.37 17.79
N GLN A 117 8.96 34.28 18.56
CA GLN A 117 10.11 33.98 19.40
C GLN A 117 10.90 32.79 18.86
N ILE A 118 12.23 32.94 18.83
CA ILE A 118 13.14 31.85 18.46
C ILE A 118 13.08 30.76 19.53
N VAL A 119 12.89 29.50 19.10
CA VAL A 119 12.85 28.31 19.96
C VAL A 119 14.07 27.45 19.67
N THR A 120 14.88 27.17 20.70
CA THR A 120 16.07 26.30 20.64
C THR A 120 15.94 25.06 21.52
N GLU A 121 14.93 25.02 22.39
CA GLU A 121 14.71 23.93 23.34
C GLU A 121 14.04 22.73 22.67
N LEU A 122 14.68 21.55 22.77
CA LEU A 122 14.14 20.29 22.29
C LEU A 122 12.95 19.85 23.14
N GLY A 123 11.96 19.23 22.49
CA GLY A 123 10.77 18.75 23.18
C GLY A 123 9.70 19.82 23.40
N THR A 124 9.94 21.06 23.00
CA THR A 124 8.93 22.14 23.01
C THR A 124 7.62 21.67 22.38
N LYS A 125 6.51 21.96 23.06
CA LYS A 125 5.17 21.66 22.60
C LYS A 125 4.47 22.94 22.15
N ILE A 126 3.74 22.81 21.06
CA ILE A 126 2.92 23.87 20.48
C ILE A 126 1.50 23.36 20.27
N THR A 127 0.57 24.24 20.05
CA THR A 127 -0.80 23.93 19.63
C THR A 127 -0.99 24.25 18.15
N ARG A 128 -2.12 23.87 17.57
CA ARG A 128 -2.44 24.22 16.17
C ARG A 128 -2.75 25.70 15.98
N GLN A 129 -2.95 26.45 17.06
CA GLN A 129 -3.20 27.89 17.03
C GLN A 129 -1.92 28.70 16.98
N ASP A 130 -0.78 28.09 17.32
CA ASP A 130 0.50 28.76 17.32
C ASP A 130 1.00 29.01 15.89
N THR A 131 1.57 30.18 15.66
CA THR A 131 2.18 30.54 14.39
C THR A 131 3.64 30.08 14.40
N VAL A 132 3.99 29.18 13.46
CA VAL A 132 5.35 28.66 13.33
C VAL A 132 5.97 29.18 12.05
N LEU A 133 7.20 29.71 12.17
CA LEU A 133 8.04 30.09 11.04
C LEU A 133 9.28 29.18 11.02
N PHE A 134 9.65 28.75 9.84
CA PHE A 134 10.90 28.05 9.56
C PHE A 134 11.71 28.87 8.56
N LYS A 135 12.90 29.34 8.95
CA LYS A 135 13.72 30.27 8.15
C LYS A 135 12.89 31.45 7.64
N ASP A 136 12.13 32.07 8.55
CA ASP A 136 11.23 33.21 8.30
C ASP A 136 10.05 32.92 7.33
N GLN A 137 9.80 31.67 6.95
CA GLN A 137 8.67 31.26 6.14
C GLN A 137 7.57 30.59 6.98
N PRO A 138 6.30 30.95 6.78
CA PRO A 138 5.20 30.33 7.53
C PRO A 138 5.06 28.84 7.18
N VAL A 139 4.87 28.03 8.19
CA VAL A 139 4.75 26.58 8.10
C VAL A 139 3.35 26.12 8.43
N GLN A 140 2.76 25.29 7.55
CA GLN A 140 1.45 24.69 7.74
C GLN A 140 1.53 23.16 7.59
N ILE A 141 0.66 22.45 8.33
CA ILE A 141 0.57 21.00 8.23
C ILE A 141 0.04 20.63 6.84
N GLU A 142 0.73 19.69 6.17
CA GLU A 142 0.32 19.17 4.87
C GLU A 142 -0.97 18.33 4.96
N SER A 143 -1.72 18.32 3.85
CA SER A 143 -2.82 17.36 3.66
C SER A 143 -2.34 15.92 3.74
N LYS A 144 -3.13 15.03 4.33
CA LYS A 144 -2.75 13.62 4.44
C LYS A 144 -2.86 12.89 3.10
N VAL A 145 -1.83 12.13 2.78
CA VAL A 145 -1.73 11.32 1.55
C VAL A 145 -1.50 9.86 1.91
N TYR A 146 -2.19 8.96 1.23
CA TYR A 146 -2.07 7.51 1.44
C TYR A 146 -1.99 6.81 0.09
N ILE A 147 -0.88 6.11 -0.13
CA ILE A 147 -0.57 5.43 -1.39
C ILE A 147 -0.22 3.97 -1.10
N VAL A 148 -0.81 3.05 -1.85
CA VAL A 148 -0.37 1.66 -1.89
C VAL A 148 0.44 1.42 -3.16
N LEU A 149 1.63 0.87 -2.96
CA LEU A 149 2.57 0.47 -4.00
C LEU A 149 2.66 -1.06 -4.04
N ASN A 150 2.63 -1.64 -5.23
CA ASN A 150 3.09 -3.01 -5.44
C ASN A 150 4.59 -2.99 -5.71
N LYS A 151 5.38 -3.04 -4.64
CA LYS A 151 6.85 -2.91 -4.69
C LYS A 151 7.47 -3.99 -5.58
N PRO A 152 8.30 -3.63 -6.55
CA PRO A 152 9.03 -4.59 -7.38
C PRO A 152 10.27 -5.16 -6.67
N LYS A 153 10.87 -6.19 -7.25
CA LYS A 153 12.20 -6.70 -6.89
C LYS A 153 13.29 -5.66 -7.23
N ASN A 154 14.44 -5.76 -6.58
CA ASN A 154 15.60 -4.85 -6.78
C ASN A 154 15.33 -3.36 -6.46
N CYS A 155 14.34 -3.08 -5.62
CA CYS A 155 14.00 -1.75 -5.16
C CYS A 155 14.11 -1.70 -3.62
N VAL A 156 14.83 -0.73 -3.09
CA VAL A 156 15.02 -0.59 -1.64
C VAL A 156 13.92 0.24 -1.00
N THR A 157 13.55 -0.11 0.23
CA THR A 157 12.53 0.60 1.01
C THR A 157 13.22 1.60 1.94
N THR A 158 13.51 2.76 1.40
CA THR A 158 14.08 3.89 2.14
C THR A 158 13.60 5.20 1.54
N SER A 159 13.62 6.28 2.32
CA SER A 159 13.39 7.65 1.82
C SER A 159 14.68 8.30 1.34
N ASP A 160 15.83 7.82 1.77
CA ASP A 160 17.15 8.26 1.36
C ASP A 160 18.09 7.06 1.25
N ASP A 161 18.88 7.00 0.18
CA ASP A 161 19.83 5.91 -0.07
C ASP A 161 21.21 6.44 -0.46
N PRO A 162 22.21 6.36 0.44
CA PRO A 162 23.57 6.82 0.15
C PRO A 162 24.24 6.08 -1.02
N GLN A 163 23.73 4.92 -1.42
CA GLN A 163 24.25 4.14 -2.54
C GLN A 163 23.53 4.41 -3.88
N GLU A 164 22.62 5.37 -3.91
CA GLU A 164 21.87 5.79 -5.09
C GLU A 164 21.18 4.64 -5.85
N ARG A 165 20.74 3.61 -5.12
CA ARG A 165 19.97 2.50 -5.68
C ARG A 165 18.53 2.94 -5.95
N LEU A 166 17.84 2.22 -6.82
CA LEU A 166 16.40 2.43 -7.03
C LEU A 166 15.63 2.27 -5.72
N THR A 167 14.94 3.30 -5.30
CA THR A 167 14.14 3.34 -4.07
C THR A 167 12.64 3.29 -4.37
N VAL A 168 11.85 2.99 -3.35
CA VAL A 168 10.38 3.07 -3.44
C VAL A 168 9.91 4.50 -3.68
N MET A 169 10.68 5.50 -3.27
CA MET A 169 10.37 6.92 -3.47
C MET A 169 10.49 7.33 -4.94
N ASP A 170 11.45 6.75 -5.69
CA ASP A 170 11.58 6.99 -7.13
C ASP A 170 10.36 6.54 -7.91
N LEU A 171 9.70 5.47 -7.45
CA LEU A 171 8.50 4.93 -8.09
C LEU A 171 7.25 5.79 -7.87
N VAL A 172 7.22 6.58 -6.81
CA VAL A 172 6.08 7.42 -6.41
C VAL A 172 6.37 8.92 -6.51
N LYS A 173 7.53 9.33 -7.03
CA LYS A 173 7.98 10.73 -7.07
C LYS A 173 6.99 11.71 -7.70
N ASN A 174 6.16 11.23 -8.63
CA ASN A 174 5.16 12.04 -9.34
C ASN A 174 3.75 11.88 -8.75
N ALA A 175 3.61 11.24 -7.59
CA ALA A 175 2.31 10.97 -7.01
C ALA A 175 1.70 12.20 -6.32
N CYS A 176 2.49 12.93 -5.57
CA CYS A 176 2.07 14.10 -4.79
C CYS A 176 3.25 15.02 -4.53
N GLN A 177 2.97 16.21 -4.03
CA GLN A 177 3.99 17.19 -3.60
C GLN A 177 4.35 17.02 -2.13
N GLU A 178 3.42 16.47 -1.35
CA GLU A 178 3.58 16.23 0.07
C GLU A 178 4.70 15.22 0.36
N ARG A 179 5.37 15.40 1.49
CA ARG A 179 6.48 14.56 1.92
C ARG A 179 6.00 13.23 2.49
N ILE A 180 5.75 12.25 1.62
CA ILE A 180 5.39 10.88 2.00
C ILE A 180 6.62 10.01 2.26
N TYR A 181 6.44 8.93 3.03
CA TYR A 181 7.46 7.94 3.34
C TYR A 181 6.86 6.55 3.51
N PRO A 182 7.67 5.47 3.35
CA PRO A 182 7.15 4.11 3.47
C PRO A 182 6.80 3.76 4.92
N VAL A 183 5.70 3.05 5.09
CA VAL A 183 5.23 2.51 6.38
C VAL A 183 5.80 1.10 6.56
N GLY A 184 6.82 1.00 7.39
CA GLY A 184 7.62 -0.20 7.51
C GLY A 184 8.51 -0.45 6.28
N ARG A 185 9.12 -1.63 6.24
CA ARG A 185 10.05 -1.98 5.17
C ARG A 185 9.75 -3.36 4.58
N LEU A 186 10.10 -3.50 3.31
CA LEU A 186 10.29 -4.77 2.62
C LEU A 186 11.74 -4.85 2.15
N ASP A 187 12.35 -6.03 2.19
CA ASP A 187 13.71 -6.24 1.69
C ASP A 187 13.79 -5.89 0.19
N ARG A 188 15.02 -5.61 -0.29
CA ARG A 188 15.28 -5.29 -1.70
C ARG A 188 14.63 -6.28 -2.67
N ASN A 189 14.73 -7.58 -2.36
CA ASN A 189 14.23 -8.67 -3.21
C ASN A 189 12.83 -9.18 -2.83
N THR A 190 12.21 -8.61 -1.79
CA THR A 190 10.83 -8.90 -1.42
C THR A 190 9.90 -7.98 -2.19
N THR A 191 8.84 -8.53 -2.75
CA THR A 191 7.85 -7.80 -3.55
C THR A 191 6.55 -7.62 -2.77
N GLY A 192 5.63 -6.80 -3.29
CA GLY A 192 4.24 -6.76 -2.84
C GLY A 192 3.80 -5.47 -2.18
N VAL A 193 2.77 -5.58 -1.37
CA VAL A 193 2.05 -4.44 -0.78
C VAL A 193 2.93 -3.61 0.14
N LEU A 194 3.08 -2.34 -0.17
CA LEU A 194 3.74 -1.33 0.68
C LEU A 194 2.88 -0.07 0.74
N LEU A 195 2.60 0.39 1.94
CA LEU A 195 1.92 1.66 2.19
C LEU A 195 2.95 2.78 2.29
N LEU A 196 2.66 3.92 1.65
CA LEU A 196 3.40 5.17 1.84
C LEU A 196 2.41 6.25 2.26
N THR A 197 2.81 7.09 3.22
CA THR A 197 1.97 8.18 3.75
C THR A 197 2.82 9.24 4.43
N ASN A 198 2.25 10.42 4.66
CA ASN A 198 2.77 11.45 5.56
C ASN A 198 2.00 11.48 6.91
N ASP A 199 1.13 10.50 7.17
CA ASP A 199 0.42 10.34 8.44
C ASP A 199 1.28 9.54 9.43
N GLY A 200 2.12 10.25 10.21
CA GLY A 200 3.04 9.64 11.15
C GLY A 200 2.37 8.88 12.30
N ASP A 201 1.19 9.30 12.71
CA ASP A 201 0.46 8.64 13.79
C ASP A 201 -0.09 7.30 13.32
N LEU A 202 -0.68 7.25 12.12
CA LEU A 202 -1.10 6.00 11.50
C LEU A 202 0.11 5.10 11.21
N ALA A 203 1.19 5.64 10.65
CA ALA A 203 2.42 4.88 10.37
C ALA A 203 2.97 4.21 11.64
N SER A 204 3.00 4.92 12.76
CA SER A 204 3.42 4.37 14.07
C SER A 204 2.52 3.23 14.53
N LYS A 205 1.19 3.40 14.45
CA LYS A 205 0.22 2.36 14.80
C LYS A 205 0.35 1.11 13.94
N LEU A 206 0.71 1.25 12.67
CA LEU A 206 0.83 0.12 11.74
C LEU A 206 2.18 -0.62 11.84
N THR A 207 3.22 0.03 12.36
CA THR A 207 4.58 -0.53 12.42
C THR A 207 5.00 -0.98 13.81
N HIS A 208 4.41 -0.41 14.87
CA HIS A 208 4.79 -0.75 16.23
C HIS A 208 4.37 -2.18 16.60
N PRO A 209 5.25 -3.00 17.19
CA PRO A 209 4.99 -4.42 17.48
C PRO A 209 3.76 -4.67 18.35
N SER A 210 3.44 -3.74 19.27
CA SER A 210 2.29 -3.90 20.18
C SER A 210 0.94 -3.97 19.48
N PHE A 211 0.83 -3.41 18.28
CA PHE A 211 -0.43 -3.43 17.53
C PHE A 211 -0.61 -4.69 16.67
N LYS A 212 0.34 -5.62 16.66
CA LYS A 212 0.27 -6.95 16.02
C LYS A 212 -0.38 -6.96 14.64
N LYS A 213 -0.04 -5.99 13.78
CA LYS A 213 -0.70 -5.88 12.47
C LYS A 213 -0.35 -7.04 11.56
N LYS A 214 -1.38 -7.71 11.07
CA LYS A 214 -1.36 -8.88 10.21
C LYS A 214 -0.67 -8.60 8.88
N LYS A 215 0.21 -9.52 8.49
CA LYS A 215 0.91 -9.57 7.20
C LYS A 215 0.78 -10.96 6.61
N ILE A 216 0.41 -11.05 5.34
CA ILE A 216 0.36 -12.34 4.65
C ILE A 216 1.37 -12.32 3.52
N TYR A 217 2.17 -13.36 3.45
CA TYR A 217 3.18 -13.55 2.41
C TYR A 217 2.89 -14.81 1.60
N HIS A 218 3.12 -14.72 0.31
CA HIS A 218 3.26 -15.86 -0.58
C HIS A 218 4.75 -16.12 -0.74
N VAL A 219 5.17 -17.33 -0.41
CA VAL A 219 6.56 -17.79 -0.37
C VAL A 219 6.75 -18.87 -1.42
N TRP A 220 7.78 -18.75 -2.24
CA TRP A 220 8.25 -19.81 -3.13
C TRP A 220 9.58 -20.31 -2.60
N LEU A 221 9.67 -21.60 -2.40
CA LEU A 221 10.82 -22.29 -1.84
C LEU A 221 11.52 -23.14 -2.91
N ASP A 222 12.74 -23.51 -2.65
CA ASP A 222 13.59 -24.35 -3.52
C ASP A 222 13.14 -25.81 -3.61
N LYS A 223 12.35 -26.26 -2.65
CA LYS A 223 11.81 -27.63 -2.55
C LYS A 223 10.46 -27.66 -1.85
N ASN A 224 9.73 -28.77 -1.99
CA ASN A 224 8.46 -28.99 -1.32
C ASN A 224 8.63 -28.99 0.20
N VAL A 225 7.69 -28.35 0.89
CA VAL A 225 7.63 -28.30 2.37
C VAL A 225 6.86 -29.51 2.87
N SER A 226 7.40 -30.20 3.88
CA SER A 226 6.71 -31.29 4.55
C SER A 226 5.59 -30.79 5.46
N ILE A 227 4.61 -31.64 5.75
CA ILE A 227 3.52 -31.30 6.68
C ILE A 227 4.09 -31.07 8.09
N GLU A 228 5.05 -31.91 8.50
CA GLU A 228 5.69 -31.80 9.81
C GLU A 228 6.38 -30.44 10.00
N ASP A 229 7.04 -29.92 8.97
CA ASP A 229 7.69 -28.61 9.03
C ASP A 229 6.66 -27.46 9.02
N MET A 230 5.53 -27.64 8.31
CA MET A 230 4.39 -26.70 8.39
C MET A 230 3.83 -26.64 9.82
N GLU A 231 3.69 -27.78 10.48
CA GLU A 231 3.23 -27.87 11.87
C GLU A 231 4.22 -27.25 12.85
N LYS A 232 5.55 -27.44 12.66
CA LYS A 232 6.58 -26.77 13.47
C LYS A 232 6.49 -25.26 13.36
N ILE A 233 6.28 -24.72 12.16
CA ILE A 233 6.11 -23.28 11.93
C ILE A 233 4.86 -22.75 12.63
N ALA A 234 3.77 -23.51 12.61
CA ALA A 234 2.52 -23.13 13.27
C ALA A 234 2.63 -23.19 14.80
N ASN A 235 3.32 -24.19 15.34
CA ASN A 235 3.44 -24.41 16.78
C ASN A 235 4.52 -23.56 17.45
N GLY A 236 5.52 -23.12 16.70
CA GLY A 236 6.62 -22.27 17.17
C GLY A 236 7.99 -22.87 16.89
N LEU A 237 8.90 -21.99 16.51
CA LEU A 237 10.31 -22.27 16.25
C LEU A 237 11.19 -21.36 17.11
N GLU A 238 12.26 -21.91 17.66
CA GLU A 238 13.28 -21.11 18.33
C GLU A 238 14.27 -20.58 17.29
N LEU A 239 14.38 -19.25 17.21
CA LEU A 239 15.39 -18.55 16.41
C LEU A 239 16.38 -17.85 17.33
N GLU A 240 17.49 -17.34 16.79
CA GLU A 240 18.55 -16.64 17.54
C GLU A 240 18.02 -15.48 18.41
N ASP A 241 16.94 -14.82 17.96
CA ASP A 241 16.31 -13.68 18.63
C ASP A 241 14.98 -14.04 19.32
N GLY A 242 14.79 -15.32 19.65
CA GLY A 242 13.68 -15.87 20.39
C GLY A 242 12.61 -16.55 19.54
N GLU A 243 11.66 -17.14 20.22
CA GLU A 243 10.58 -17.91 19.63
C GLU A 243 9.74 -17.11 18.62
N ILE A 244 9.30 -17.80 17.57
CA ILE A 244 8.40 -17.29 16.55
C ILE A 244 7.45 -18.40 16.07
N HIS A 245 6.22 -18.05 15.86
CA HIS A 245 5.21 -18.89 15.19
C HIS A 245 4.49 -18.13 14.10
N ALA A 246 3.91 -18.85 13.17
CA ALA A 246 2.98 -18.29 12.21
C ALA A 246 1.57 -18.22 12.83
N ASP A 247 0.85 -17.13 12.57
CA ASP A 247 -0.56 -17.03 12.96
C ASP A 247 -1.44 -17.98 12.13
N ALA A 248 -1.03 -18.21 10.87
CA ALA A 248 -1.57 -19.25 10.00
C ALA A 248 -0.55 -19.61 8.91
N ILE A 249 -0.58 -20.86 8.47
CA ILE A 249 0.26 -21.36 7.37
C ILE A 249 -0.52 -22.39 6.56
N SER A 250 -0.39 -22.35 5.24
CA SER A 250 -1.02 -23.30 4.33
C SER A 250 -0.27 -23.39 3.01
N TYR A 251 -0.46 -24.49 2.27
CA TYR A 251 0.01 -24.53 0.89
C TYR A 251 -0.79 -23.53 0.03
N ALA A 252 -0.08 -22.75 -0.76
CA ALA A 252 -0.69 -21.77 -1.67
C ALA A 252 -1.17 -22.40 -2.99
N SER A 253 -0.64 -23.57 -3.34
CA SER A 253 -1.00 -24.38 -4.49
C SER A 253 -1.31 -25.82 -4.06
N GLU A 254 -2.28 -26.46 -4.71
CA GLU A 254 -2.59 -27.89 -4.51
C GLU A 254 -1.56 -28.77 -5.20
N ASP A 255 -1.05 -28.34 -6.34
CA ASP A 255 -0.15 -29.08 -7.22
C ASP A 255 1.34 -28.84 -6.90
N ASP A 256 1.68 -27.72 -6.22
CA ASP A 256 3.05 -27.32 -5.94
C ASP A 256 3.23 -27.00 -4.46
N LYS A 257 3.75 -27.99 -3.72
CA LYS A 257 4.01 -27.89 -2.28
C LYS A 257 5.22 -27.04 -1.91
N SER A 258 5.96 -26.52 -2.88
CA SER A 258 7.01 -25.51 -2.68
C SER A 258 6.45 -24.09 -2.52
N GLN A 259 5.15 -23.90 -2.76
CA GLN A 259 4.47 -22.63 -2.59
C GLN A 259 3.64 -22.62 -1.31
N VAL A 260 3.96 -21.70 -0.42
CA VAL A 260 3.36 -21.60 0.91
C VAL A 260 2.81 -20.20 1.14
N GLY A 261 1.63 -20.15 1.75
CA GLY A 261 1.06 -18.94 2.32
C GLY A 261 1.33 -18.89 3.82
N ILE A 262 1.92 -17.81 4.30
CA ILE A 262 2.17 -17.60 5.71
C ILE A 262 1.60 -16.28 6.20
N GLU A 263 0.89 -16.33 7.31
CA GLU A 263 0.37 -15.18 8.03
C GLU A 263 1.19 -14.95 9.29
N ILE A 264 1.69 -13.75 9.50
CA ILE A 264 2.46 -13.35 10.67
C ILE A 264 2.11 -11.91 11.09
N HIS A 265 2.26 -11.61 12.37
CA HIS A 265 2.21 -10.22 12.88
C HIS A 265 3.60 -9.67 13.21
N SER A 266 4.62 -10.51 13.36
CA SER A 266 6.00 -10.09 13.65
C SER A 266 6.57 -9.17 12.57
N GLY A 267 7.40 -8.21 13.00
CA GLY A 267 8.16 -7.29 12.16
C GLY A 267 9.66 -7.48 12.26
N ARG A 268 10.15 -8.58 12.85
CA ARG A 268 11.60 -8.88 12.98
C ARG A 268 12.27 -8.89 11.61
N ASN A 269 13.56 -8.56 11.58
CA ASN A 269 14.32 -8.51 10.33
C ASN A 269 14.29 -9.87 9.63
N ARG A 270 13.96 -9.88 8.32
CA ARG A 270 13.92 -11.05 7.44
C ARG A 270 13.18 -12.28 8.01
N ILE A 271 12.20 -12.06 8.88
CA ILE A 271 11.61 -13.11 9.71
C ILE A 271 11.07 -14.30 8.89
N VAL A 272 10.34 -14.06 7.80
CA VAL A 272 9.80 -15.13 6.95
C VAL A 272 10.94 -15.97 6.34
N ARG A 273 12.02 -15.33 5.86
CA ARG A 273 13.18 -16.04 5.31
C ARG A 273 13.86 -16.88 6.38
N ARG A 274 14.09 -16.35 7.56
CA ARG A 274 14.73 -17.02 8.69
C ARG A 274 13.92 -18.21 9.19
N ILE A 275 12.59 -18.13 9.21
CA ILE A 275 11.70 -19.24 9.55
C ILE A 275 11.97 -20.44 8.62
N PHE A 276 11.97 -20.23 7.31
CA PHE A 276 12.19 -21.31 6.35
C PHE A 276 13.66 -21.75 6.30
N GLU A 277 14.61 -20.83 6.41
CA GLU A 277 16.05 -21.11 6.44
C GLU A 277 16.43 -21.97 7.65
N SER A 278 15.80 -21.80 8.84
CA SER A 278 16.03 -22.60 10.02
C SER A 278 15.63 -24.08 9.87
N LEU A 279 14.71 -24.36 8.94
CA LEU A 279 14.26 -25.71 8.59
C LEU A 279 14.96 -26.25 7.33
N GLY A 280 15.99 -25.56 6.83
CA GLY A 280 16.78 -25.99 5.69
C GLY A 280 16.15 -25.77 4.33
N TYR A 281 15.19 -24.82 4.21
CA TYR A 281 14.62 -24.36 2.94
C TYR A 281 15.25 -23.05 2.52
N HIS A 282 15.32 -22.84 1.19
CA HIS A 282 15.74 -21.55 0.65
C HIS A 282 14.55 -20.80 0.04
N VAL A 283 14.36 -19.54 0.42
CA VAL A 283 13.28 -18.70 -0.10
C VAL A 283 13.71 -18.07 -1.43
N VAL A 284 13.22 -18.63 -2.54
CA VAL A 284 13.49 -18.18 -3.91
C VAL A 284 12.78 -16.85 -4.21
N LYS A 285 11.50 -16.75 -3.81
CA LYS A 285 10.67 -15.56 -4.02
C LYS A 285 9.78 -15.31 -2.81
N LEU A 286 9.63 -14.05 -2.44
CA LEU A 286 8.82 -13.62 -1.32
C LEU A 286 7.97 -12.43 -1.74
N ASP A 287 6.66 -12.54 -1.53
CA ASP A 287 5.68 -11.56 -1.99
C ASP A 287 4.66 -11.26 -0.89
N ARG A 288 4.67 -10.03 -0.37
CA ARG A 288 3.63 -9.62 0.60
C ARG A 288 2.34 -9.33 -0.13
N VAL A 289 1.34 -10.17 0.10
CA VAL A 289 0.03 -10.06 -0.59
C VAL A 289 -1.01 -9.31 0.22
N TYR A 290 -0.79 -9.16 1.52
CA TYR A 290 -1.68 -8.47 2.45
C TYR A 290 -0.89 -7.75 3.54
N PHE A 291 -1.31 -6.54 3.87
CA PHE A 291 -0.81 -5.76 4.98
C PHE A 291 -1.92 -4.90 5.58
N ALA A 292 -2.29 -5.18 6.83
CA ALA A 292 -3.27 -4.38 7.60
C ALA A 292 -4.54 -4.03 6.79
N GLY A 293 -5.16 -5.00 6.10
CA GLY A 293 -6.34 -4.80 5.26
C GLY A 293 -6.07 -4.40 3.82
N LEU A 294 -4.86 -3.96 3.51
CA LEU A 294 -4.50 -3.55 2.15
C LEU A 294 -4.05 -4.74 1.32
N THR A 295 -4.46 -4.74 0.06
CA THR A 295 -4.05 -5.72 -0.95
C THR A 295 -3.57 -5.01 -2.22
N LYS A 296 -2.89 -5.76 -3.09
CA LYS A 296 -2.45 -5.29 -4.40
C LYS A 296 -3.36 -5.74 -5.55
N LYS A 297 -4.62 -6.06 -5.26
CA LYS A 297 -5.58 -6.46 -6.27
C LYS A 297 -5.66 -5.42 -7.40
N ASN A 298 -5.57 -5.87 -8.65
CA ASN A 298 -5.57 -5.05 -9.86
C ASN A 298 -4.44 -4.00 -9.93
N LEU A 299 -3.37 -4.16 -9.14
CA LEU A 299 -2.23 -3.27 -9.13
C LEU A 299 -0.99 -4.02 -9.65
N GLY A 300 -0.54 -3.68 -10.86
CA GLY A 300 0.64 -4.26 -11.49
C GLY A 300 1.92 -3.99 -10.69
N ARG A 301 2.97 -4.78 -10.92
CA ARG A 301 4.26 -4.63 -10.24
C ARG A 301 4.90 -3.28 -10.59
N GLY A 302 5.41 -2.58 -9.58
CA GLY A 302 5.96 -1.23 -9.73
C GLY A 302 4.92 -0.13 -9.89
N LYS A 303 3.63 -0.48 -9.88
CA LYS A 303 2.53 0.50 -9.95
C LYS A 303 2.01 0.82 -8.56
N TRP A 304 1.45 2.01 -8.44
CA TRP A 304 0.87 2.53 -7.21
C TRP A 304 -0.53 3.13 -7.48
N ARG A 305 -1.32 3.27 -6.43
CA ARG A 305 -2.59 3.98 -6.44
C ARG A 305 -2.83 4.67 -5.10
N TYR A 306 -3.71 5.66 -5.08
CA TYR A 306 -4.22 6.19 -3.83
C TYR A 306 -5.16 5.20 -3.14
N LEU A 307 -5.21 5.25 -1.82
CA LEU A 307 -6.23 4.56 -1.04
C LEU A 307 -7.58 5.28 -1.21
N ASN A 308 -8.67 4.53 -1.16
CA ASN A 308 -10.00 5.13 -1.05
C ASN A 308 -10.32 5.47 0.41
N GLU A 309 -11.38 6.28 0.64
CA GLU A 309 -11.77 6.68 2.00
C GLU A 309 -12.09 5.50 2.93
N ARG A 310 -12.69 4.43 2.40
CA ARG A 310 -13.02 3.24 3.18
C ARG A 310 -11.76 2.53 3.68
N GLU A 311 -10.75 2.41 2.83
CA GLU A 311 -9.44 1.83 3.20
C GLU A 311 -8.77 2.68 4.28
N VAL A 312 -8.75 4.00 4.14
CA VAL A 312 -8.15 4.91 5.12
C VAL A 312 -8.90 4.86 6.46
N ASN A 313 -10.23 4.93 6.43
CA ASN A 313 -11.03 4.85 7.65
C ASN A 313 -10.85 3.51 8.37
N ALA A 314 -10.80 2.41 7.62
CA ALA A 314 -10.55 1.10 8.17
C ALA A 314 -9.16 0.99 8.83
N LEU A 315 -8.11 1.54 8.20
CA LEU A 315 -6.77 1.62 8.79
C LEU A 315 -6.75 2.44 10.09
N ARG A 316 -7.45 3.58 10.11
CA ARG A 316 -7.54 4.46 11.29
C ARG A 316 -8.28 3.81 12.45
N MET A 317 -9.37 3.09 12.15
CA MET A 317 -10.18 2.39 13.16
C MET A 317 -9.58 1.06 13.62
N GLY A 318 -8.53 0.56 12.96
CA GLY A 318 -7.98 -0.77 13.26
C GLY A 318 -8.91 -1.92 12.87
N ALA A 319 -9.85 -1.70 11.95
CA ALA A 319 -10.93 -2.63 11.61
C ALA A 319 -10.50 -3.88 10.80
N PHE A 320 -9.20 -4.11 10.65
CA PHE A 320 -8.62 -5.25 9.94
C PHE A 320 -7.83 -6.20 10.86
N GLU A 321 -8.35 -6.42 12.03
CA GLU A 321 -7.86 -7.45 12.95
C GLU A 321 -8.55 -8.79 12.73
#